data_d0884d8e542618673ad1eb9bcea8a38e
#
_entry.id   d0884d8e542618673ad1eb9bcea8a38e
#
_cell.length_a   1.000
_cell.length_b   1.000
_cell.length_c   1.000
_cell.angle_alpha   90.00
_cell.angle_beta   90.00
_cell.angle_gamma   90.00
#
_symmetry.space_group_name_H-M   'P 1'
#
loop_
_entity.id
_entity.type
_entity.pdbx_description
1 polymer ?
#
loop_
_entity_poly.entity_id
_entity_poly.type
_entity_poly.pdbx_seq_one_letter_code
_entity_poly.pdbx_strand_id
1 'polypeptide(L)'
;MAPRDYAKMRVGIRTVDNALVNLGTYKKVNPNYGDKGFVLNAIYRHDYKTLREISEYFFESSGIYYRLCKYLATLYRYDWYVTPYFTDVSKEKENKILGDFSKVLLYLDRSDVKRLCGNIALDIMKDGVYYGIFVDFGDRFGIQKLPASYCRNRYYSGVD
;
A
#
# COMPACT_ATOMS: atom_id res chain seq x y z
N MET A 1 -3.91 4.93 -35.31
CA MET A 1 -3.81 4.21 -34.02
C MET A 1 -5.23 4.05 -33.50
N ALA A 2 -5.79 2.84 -33.52
CA ALA A 2 -7.17 2.61 -33.07
C ALA A 2 -7.26 2.78 -31.55
N PRO A 3 -8.32 3.42 -31.02
CA PRO A 3 -8.49 3.55 -29.58
C PRO A 3 -8.64 2.15 -28.98
N ARG A 4 -7.80 1.85 -27.98
CA ARG A 4 -7.92 0.61 -27.22
C ARG A 4 -9.25 0.63 -26.48
N ASP A 5 -10.07 -0.34 -26.77
CA ASP A 5 -11.40 -0.52 -26.19
C ASP A 5 -11.25 -1.01 -24.72
N TYR A 6 -11.12 -0.08 -23.78
CA TYR A 6 -11.05 -0.35 -22.35
C TYR A 6 -12.37 -0.87 -21.76
N ALA A 7 -13.45 -0.87 -22.56
CA ALA A 7 -14.75 -1.38 -22.14
C ALA A 7 -14.78 -2.91 -21.92
N LYS A 8 -13.75 -3.63 -22.36
CA LYS A 8 -13.63 -5.09 -22.18
C LYS A 8 -12.82 -5.52 -20.97
N MET A 9 -12.19 -4.62 -20.24
CA MET A 9 -11.70 -4.91 -18.89
C MET A 9 -12.88 -4.84 -17.91
N ARG A 10 -13.83 -5.74 -18.05
CA ARG A 10 -14.66 -6.13 -16.94
C ARG A 10 -13.75 -6.90 -15.96
N VAL A 11 -13.07 -6.18 -15.09
CA VAL A 11 -12.69 -6.74 -13.80
C VAL A 11 -14.01 -7.22 -13.24
N GLY A 12 -14.25 -8.52 -13.29
CA GLY A 12 -15.44 -9.08 -12.70
C GLY A 12 -15.36 -8.72 -11.22
N ILE A 13 -16.13 -7.72 -10.82
CA ILE A 13 -16.55 -7.59 -9.44
C ILE A 13 -17.31 -8.89 -9.21
N ARG A 14 -16.59 -9.91 -8.77
CA ARG A 14 -17.21 -11.13 -8.28
C ARG A 14 -18.12 -10.66 -7.17
N THR A 15 -19.38 -10.83 -7.42
CA THR A 15 -20.49 -10.40 -6.62
C THR A 15 -20.26 -10.72 -5.13
N VAL A 16 -20.93 -9.97 -4.29
CA VAL A 16 -21.02 -10.10 -2.82
C VAL A 16 -21.13 -11.55 -2.34
N ASP A 17 -21.69 -12.44 -3.16
CA ASP A 17 -21.83 -13.87 -2.89
C ASP A 17 -20.49 -14.58 -2.62
N ASN A 18 -19.40 -14.21 -3.30
CA ASN A 18 -18.07 -14.77 -3.02
C ASN A 18 -17.44 -14.18 -1.76
N ALA A 19 -17.81 -12.98 -1.36
CA ALA A 19 -17.36 -12.41 -0.09
C ALA A 19 -18.07 -13.11 1.09
N LEU A 20 -19.34 -13.47 0.94
CA LEU A 20 -20.10 -14.22 1.95
C LEU A 20 -19.63 -15.68 2.08
N VAL A 21 -19.24 -16.32 0.98
CA VAL A 21 -18.68 -17.69 1.01
C VAL A 21 -17.32 -17.72 1.73
N ASN A 22 -16.53 -16.65 1.63
CA ASN A 22 -15.27 -16.55 2.37
C ASN A 22 -15.41 -16.20 3.85
N LEU A 23 -16.59 -15.73 4.30
CA LEU A 23 -16.87 -15.52 5.73
C LEU A 23 -16.98 -16.85 6.52
N GLY A 24 -17.20 -17.95 5.84
CA GLY A 24 -17.26 -19.30 6.47
C GLY A 24 -15.93 -20.04 6.57
N THR A 25 -14.90 -19.61 5.86
CA THR A 25 -13.56 -20.19 5.98
C THR A 25 -12.80 -19.42 7.04
N TYR A 26 -13.06 -19.71 8.31
CA TYR A 26 -12.14 -19.35 9.38
C TYR A 26 -10.76 -19.83 8.99
N LYS A 27 -9.85 -18.90 8.68
CA LYS A 27 -8.45 -19.20 8.48
C LYS A 27 -8.01 -19.95 9.74
N LYS A 28 -7.65 -21.23 9.60
CA LYS A 28 -7.22 -22.03 10.74
C LYS A 28 -5.99 -21.35 11.31
N VAL A 29 -6.18 -20.65 12.44
CA VAL A 29 -5.09 -19.96 13.12
C VAL A 29 -4.16 -21.04 13.68
N ASN A 30 -2.87 -20.96 13.32
CA ASN A 30 -1.88 -21.86 13.90
C ASN A 30 -1.76 -21.55 15.40
N PRO A 31 -2.02 -22.51 16.31
CA PRO A 31 -1.96 -22.28 17.75
C PRO A 31 -0.58 -21.86 18.25
N ASN A 32 0.46 -22.08 17.45
CA ASN A 32 1.83 -21.76 17.81
C ASN A 32 2.23 -20.29 17.54
N TYR A 33 1.36 -19.48 16.94
CA TYR A 33 1.70 -18.07 16.65
C TYR A 33 2.00 -17.23 17.91
N GLY A 34 1.46 -17.63 19.07
CA GLY A 34 1.78 -17.02 20.37
C GLY A 34 3.05 -17.59 21.04
N ASP A 35 3.62 -18.67 20.53
CA ASP A 35 4.81 -19.27 21.11
C ASP A 35 6.08 -18.53 20.70
N LYS A 36 6.84 -18.08 21.72
CA LYS A 36 8.10 -17.34 21.53
C LYS A 36 9.13 -18.15 20.74
N GLY A 37 9.22 -19.46 21.01
CA GLY A 37 10.17 -20.36 20.34
C GLY A 37 9.87 -20.49 18.85
N PHE A 38 8.59 -20.59 18.51
CA PHE A 38 8.13 -20.65 17.13
C PHE A 38 8.44 -19.34 16.36
N VAL A 39 8.17 -18.20 16.98
CA VAL A 39 8.45 -16.87 16.38
C VAL A 39 9.95 -16.69 16.17
N LEU A 40 10.78 -16.98 17.16
CA LEU A 40 12.24 -16.86 17.05
C LEU A 40 12.80 -17.77 15.96
N ASN A 41 12.30 -19.00 15.85
CA ASN A 41 12.72 -19.93 14.78
C ASN A 41 12.38 -19.38 13.38
N ALA A 42 11.20 -18.79 13.20
CA ALA A 42 10.80 -18.16 11.96
C ALA A 42 11.73 -16.96 11.61
N ILE A 43 12.14 -16.17 12.61
CA ILE A 43 13.11 -15.08 12.45
C ILE A 43 14.48 -15.61 12.00
N TYR A 44 15.03 -16.60 12.70
CA TYR A 44 16.34 -17.17 12.38
C TYR A 44 16.39 -17.83 10.99
N ARG A 45 15.27 -18.40 10.55
CA ARG A 45 15.15 -19.02 9.23
C ARG A 45 14.81 -18.05 8.12
N HIS A 46 14.61 -16.78 8.43
CA HIS A 46 14.14 -15.76 7.48
C HIS A 46 12.84 -16.18 6.76
N ASP A 47 11.96 -16.88 7.47
CA ASP A 47 10.67 -17.32 6.93
C ASP A 47 9.67 -16.15 6.95
N TYR A 48 9.84 -15.26 5.98
CA TYR A 48 9.01 -14.06 5.86
C TYR A 48 7.53 -14.35 5.65
N LYS A 49 7.18 -15.51 5.11
CA LYS A 49 5.78 -15.90 4.95
C LYS A 49 5.14 -16.14 6.32
N THR A 50 5.75 -17.01 7.12
CA THR A 50 5.29 -17.29 8.48
C THR A 50 5.31 -16.04 9.35
N LEU A 51 6.33 -15.17 9.22
CA LEU A 51 6.40 -13.91 9.98
C LEU A 51 5.24 -12.95 9.64
N ARG A 52 4.82 -12.87 8.38
CA ARG A 52 3.64 -12.07 8.00
C ARG A 52 2.34 -12.66 8.55
N GLU A 53 2.19 -13.98 8.51
CA GLU A 53 1.02 -14.65 9.09
C GLU A 53 0.93 -14.41 10.61
N ILE A 54 2.06 -14.44 11.31
CA ILE A 54 2.16 -14.11 12.74
C ILE A 54 1.79 -12.64 12.96
N SER A 55 2.32 -11.72 12.15
CA SER A 55 2.00 -10.30 12.25
C SER A 55 0.51 -10.02 12.01
N GLU A 56 -0.09 -10.66 11.01
CA GLU A 56 -1.53 -10.58 10.74
C GLU A 56 -2.35 -11.08 11.94
N TYR A 57 -1.96 -12.19 12.51
CA TYR A 57 -2.58 -12.73 13.72
C TYR A 57 -2.53 -11.75 14.90
N PHE A 58 -1.36 -11.17 15.19
CA PHE A 58 -1.24 -10.17 16.27
C PHE A 58 -1.98 -8.86 15.95
N PHE A 59 -2.04 -8.47 14.69
CA PHE A 59 -2.80 -7.29 14.28
C PHE A 59 -4.30 -7.45 14.56
N GLU A 60 -4.83 -8.66 14.43
CA GLU A 60 -6.23 -8.97 14.71
C GLU A 60 -6.50 -9.26 16.20
N SER A 61 -5.56 -9.90 16.90
CA SER A 61 -5.76 -10.37 18.28
C SER A 61 -5.25 -9.40 19.35
N SER A 62 -4.24 -8.58 19.07
CA SER A 62 -3.62 -7.68 20.02
C SER A 62 -4.03 -6.22 19.80
N GLY A 63 -4.89 -5.69 20.66
CA GLY A 63 -5.29 -4.29 20.60
C GLY A 63 -4.13 -3.29 20.73
N ILE A 64 -3.06 -3.65 21.43
CA ILE A 64 -1.85 -2.83 21.55
C ILE A 64 -1.11 -2.78 20.23
N TYR A 65 -0.85 -3.94 19.61
CA TYR A 65 -0.16 -4.01 18.32
C TYR A 65 -0.95 -3.32 17.21
N TYR A 66 -2.27 -3.52 17.16
CA TYR A 66 -3.17 -2.82 16.25
C TYR A 66 -3.04 -1.29 16.38
N ARG A 67 -3.13 -0.77 17.62
CA ARG A 67 -3.04 0.67 17.87
C ARG A 67 -1.68 1.23 17.49
N LEU A 68 -0.59 0.49 17.77
CA LEU A 68 0.77 0.90 17.43
C LEU A 68 0.93 1.00 15.90
N CYS A 69 0.53 -0.02 15.15
CA CYS A 69 0.58 0.01 13.68
C CYS A 69 -0.26 1.15 13.10
N LYS A 70 -1.47 1.36 13.63
CA LYS A 70 -2.34 2.47 13.20
C LYS A 70 -1.71 3.83 13.52
N TYR A 71 -1.17 4.01 14.70
CA TYR A 71 -0.52 5.26 15.09
C TYR A 71 0.65 5.58 14.17
N LEU A 72 1.57 4.63 13.98
CA LEU A 72 2.73 4.81 13.10
C LEU A 72 2.32 5.10 11.66
N ALA A 73 1.34 4.38 11.12
CA ALA A 73 0.84 4.58 9.77
C ALA A 73 0.18 5.96 9.58
N THR A 74 -0.39 6.55 10.63
CA THR A 74 -1.04 7.85 10.55
C THR A 74 -0.08 9.03 10.69
N LEU A 75 1.14 8.83 11.20
CA LEU A 75 2.13 9.91 11.32
C LEU A 75 2.44 10.58 9.99
N TYR A 76 2.46 9.82 8.89
CA TYR A 76 2.72 10.35 7.56
C TYR A 76 1.57 11.18 6.96
N ARG A 77 0.43 11.31 7.64
CA ARG A 77 -0.73 12.06 7.14
C ARG A 77 -0.71 13.53 7.51
N TYR A 78 0.12 13.94 8.46
CA TYR A 78 -0.04 15.25 9.10
C TYR A 78 0.79 16.36 8.47
N ASP A 79 2.04 16.10 8.10
CA ASP A 79 3.00 17.15 7.76
C ASP A 79 3.69 16.95 6.39
N TRP A 80 2.91 16.84 5.32
CA TRP A 80 3.49 16.90 4.01
C TRP A 80 2.87 18.03 3.18
N TYR A 81 3.71 18.69 2.46
CA TYR A 81 3.33 19.73 1.52
C TYR A 81 4.13 19.56 0.23
N VAL A 82 3.56 20.03 -0.86
CA VAL A 82 4.20 20.00 -2.17
C VAL A 82 4.47 21.45 -2.57
N THR A 83 5.71 21.77 -2.91
CA THR A 83 6.10 23.09 -3.37
C THR A 83 6.70 22.98 -4.77
N PRO A 84 6.41 23.93 -5.65
CA PRO A 84 7.10 24.02 -6.92
C PRO A 84 8.58 24.38 -6.66
N TYR A 85 9.47 23.78 -7.42
CA TYR A 85 10.88 24.09 -7.33
C TYR A 85 11.26 25.06 -8.43
N PHE A 86 11.83 26.23 -8.04
CA PHE A 86 12.30 27.27 -8.95
C PHE A 86 13.82 27.42 -8.80
N THR A 87 14.54 27.37 -9.91
CA THR A 87 15.94 27.78 -10.01
C THR A 87 16.07 28.77 -11.16
N ASP A 88 16.43 30.02 -10.85
CA ASP A 88 16.79 31.09 -11.80
C ASP A 88 15.89 31.17 -13.06
N VAL A 89 14.58 31.21 -12.86
CA VAL A 89 13.61 31.18 -13.96
C VAL A 89 13.03 32.57 -14.18
N SER A 90 12.82 32.96 -15.45
CA SER A 90 12.16 34.23 -15.76
C SER A 90 10.71 34.26 -15.24
N LYS A 91 10.18 35.45 -14.89
CA LYS A 91 8.81 35.62 -14.36
C LYS A 91 7.72 34.98 -15.22
N GLU A 92 7.88 34.98 -16.53
CA GLU A 92 6.89 34.37 -17.46
C GLU A 92 6.88 32.84 -17.32
N LYS A 93 8.05 32.24 -17.18
CA LYS A 93 8.18 30.79 -16.94
C LYS A 93 7.68 30.40 -15.54
N GLU A 94 7.93 31.25 -14.53
CA GLU A 94 7.40 31.08 -13.18
C GLU A 94 5.87 31.02 -13.17
N ASN A 95 5.19 31.95 -13.82
CA ASN A 95 3.73 31.95 -13.92
C ASN A 95 3.18 30.70 -14.63
N LYS A 96 3.86 30.22 -15.66
CA LYS A 96 3.49 28.97 -16.34
C LYS A 96 3.64 27.77 -15.41
N ILE A 97 4.76 27.67 -14.69
CA ILE A 97 5.02 26.59 -13.73
C ILE A 97 3.97 26.60 -12.62
N LEU A 98 3.59 27.77 -12.09
CA LEU A 98 2.53 27.90 -11.08
C LEU A 98 1.17 27.44 -11.61
N GLY A 99 0.84 27.76 -12.87
CA GLY A 99 -0.39 27.29 -13.51
C GLY A 99 -0.42 25.76 -13.67
N ASP A 100 0.68 25.17 -14.10
CA ASP A 100 0.79 23.72 -14.24
C ASP A 100 0.85 23.02 -12.86
N PHE A 101 1.49 23.65 -11.87
CA PHE A 101 1.51 23.16 -10.48
C PHE A 101 0.11 23.09 -9.87
N SER A 102 -0.75 24.07 -10.15
CA SER A 102 -2.14 24.03 -9.70
C SER A 102 -2.91 22.82 -10.24
N LYS A 103 -2.64 22.42 -11.49
CA LYS A 103 -3.23 21.20 -12.07
C LYS A 103 -2.71 19.94 -11.38
N VAL A 104 -1.41 19.90 -11.07
CA VAL A 104 -0.80 18.78 -10.32
C VAL A 104 -1.39 18.66 -8.93
N LEU A 105 -1.57 19.77 -8.21
CA LEU A 105 -2.23 19.77 -6.90
C LEU A 105 -3.65 19.21 -6.98
N LEU A 106 -4.43 19.63 -7.97
CA LEU A 106 -5.78 19.10 -8.17
C LEU A 106 -5.78 17.59 -8.47
N TYR A 107 -4.83 17.12 -9.26
CA TYR A 107 -4.66 15.69 -9.58
C TYR A 107 -4.29 14.88 -8.33
N LEU A 108 -3.39 15.38 -7.50
CA LEU A 108 -3.00 14.76 -6.22
C LEU A 108 -4.16 14.75 -5.22
N ASP A 109 -4.94 15.84 -5.15
CA ASP A 109 -6.10 15.93 -4.26
C ASP A 109 -7.20 14.95 -4.67
N ARG A 110 -7.53 14.87 -5.95
CA ARG A 110 -8.48 13.88 -6.49
C ARG A 110 -8.04 12.43 -6.26
N SER A 111 -6.74 12.19 -6.19
CA SER A 111 -6.16 10.86 -5.92
C SER A 111 -6.14 10.52 -4.43
N ASP A 112 -6.53 11.44 -3.54
CA ASP A 112 -6.49 11.29 -2.07
C ASP A 112 -5.15 10.69 -1.57
N VAL A 113 -4.04 11.30 -2.01
CA VAL A 113 -2.68 10.79 -1.79
C VAL A 113 -2.38 10.59 -0.30
N LYS A 114 -2.92 11.45 0.57
CA LYS A 114 -2.73 11.32 2.03
C LYS A 114 -3.29 9.99 2.56
N ARG A 115 -4.51 9.64 2.15
CA ARG A 115 -5.13 8.37 2.54
C ARG A 115 -4.38 7.18 1.92
N LEU A 116 -3.99 7.32 0.66
CA LEU A 116 -3.24 6.30 -0.06
C LEU A 116 -1.92 5.98 0.65
N CYS A 117 -1.12 7.01 0.96
CA CYS A 117 0.13 6.86 1.71
C CYS A 117 -0.09 6.26 3.11
N GLY A 118 -1.14 6.67 3.82
CA GLY A 118 -1.49 6.09 5.12
C GLY A 118 -1.84 4.60 5.05
N ASN A 119 -2.55 4.18 4.00
CA ASN A 119 -2.86 2.77 3.78
C ASN A 119 -1.61 1.96 3.43
N ILE A 120 -0.74 2.49 2.56
CA ILE A 120 0.54 1.87 2.22
C ILE A 120 1.41 1.73 3.48
N ALA A 121 1.53 2.79 4.28
CA ALA A 121 2.28 2.77 5.53
C ALA A 121 1.75 1.73 6.51
N LEU A 122 0.41 1.58 6.64
CA LEU A 122 -0.19 0.56 7.47
C LEU A 122 0.16 -0.86 7.02
N ASP A 123 0.11 -1.10 5.71
CA ASP A 123 0.48 -2.40 5.14
C ASP A 123 1.97 -2.69 5.36
N ILE A 124 2.84 -1.70 5.20
CA ILE A 124 4.28 -1.85 5.48
C ILE A 124 4.52 -2.16 6.96
N MET A 125 3.83 -1.48 7.88
CA MET A 125 3.96 -1.74 9.32
C MET A 125 3.47 -3.13 9.70
N LYS A 126 2.43 -3.62 9.04
CA LYS A 126 1.85 -4.93 9.30
C LYS A 126 2.61 -6.06 8.60
N ASP A 127 2.88 -5.91 7.31
CA ASP A 127 3.38 -7.01 6.46
C ASP A 127 4.90 -6.91 6.21
N GLY A 128 5.56 -5.82 6.63
CA GLY A 128 6.97 -5.54 6.38
C GLY A 128 7.29 -5.16 4.93
N VAL A 129 6.30 -5.23 4.04
CA VAL A 129 6.47 -4.96 2.61
C VAL A 129 5.14 -4.54 1.99
N TYR A 130 5.21 -3.74 0.94
CA TYR A 130 4.06 -3.38 0.13
C TYR A 130 4.34 -3.66 -1.34
N TYR A 131 3.39 -4.30 -2.02
CA TYR A 131 3.39 -4.46 -3.47
C TYR A 131 2.13 -3.83 -4.03
N GLY A 132 2.28 -3.02 -5.05
CA GLY A 132 1.16 -2.36 -5.70
C GLY A 132 1.42 -2.10 -7.17
N ILE A 133 0.33 -2.00 -7.94
CA ILE A 133 0.35 -1.58 -9.33
C ILE A 133 -0.25 -0.19 -9.39
N PHE A 134 0.49 0.73 -10.00
CA PHE A 134 -0.01 2.07 -10.31
C PHE A 134 -1.05 1.99 -11.42
N VAL A 135 -2.19 2.62 -11.19
CA VAL A 135 -3.30 2.69 -12.15
C VAL A 135 -3.65 4.14 -12.38
N ASP A 136 -3.49 4.61 -13.61
CA ASP A 136 -3.85 5.95 -14.03
C ASP A 136 -5.27 5.96 -14.64
N PHE A 137 -6.14 6.82 -14.12
CA PHE A 137 -7.51 7.02 -14.58
C PHE A 137 -7.66 8.30 -15.42
N GLY A 138 -6.55 9.02 -15.69
CA GLY A 138 -6.52 10.25 -16.47
C GLY A 138 -6.73 11.51 -15.62
N ASP A 139 -7.76 11.57 -14.79
CA ASP A 139 -8.06 12.69 -13.89
C ASP A 139 -7.57 12.48 -12.44
N ARG A 140 -7.17 11.26 -12.13
CA ARG A 140 -6.64 10.81 -10.83
C ARG A 140 -5.86 9.52 -11.03
N PHE A 141 -5.11 9.10 -10.02
CA PHE A 141 -4.47 7.80 -9.98
C PHE A 141 -4.86 7.02 -8.73
N GLY A 142 -4.62 5.73 -8.77
CA GLY A 142 -4.73 4.85 -7.63
C GLY A 142 -3.59 3.83 -7.62
N ILE A 143 -3.43 3.14 -6.51
CA ILE A 143 -2.52 2.01 -6.40
C ILE A 143 -3.33 0.79 -6.00
N GLN A 144 -3.36 -0.21 -6.88
CA GLN A 144 -3.98 -1.49 -6.59
C GLN A 144 -2.99 -2.34 -5.77
N LYS A 145 -3.37 -2.67 -4.54
CA LYS A 145 -2.57 -3.56 -3.69
C LYS A 145 -2.51 -4.96 -4.28
N LEU A 146 -1.32 -5.55 -4.28
CA LEU A 146 -1.09 -6.95 -4.58
C LEU A 146 -0.84 -7.73 -3.28
N PRO A 147 -1.36 -8.96 -3.15
CA PRO A 147 -1.08 -9.79 -1.98
C PRO A 147 0.41 -10.13 -1.88
N ALA A 148 1.04 -9.80 -0.76
CA ALA A 148 2.47 -10.01 -0.54
C ALA A 148 2.89 -11.49 -0.63
N SER A 149 1.97 -12.41 -0.38
CA SER A 149 2.21 -13.86 -0.47
C SER A 149 2.47 -14.37 -1.91
N TYR A 150 1.98 -13.64 -2.92
CA TYR A 150 2.15 -13.98 -4.34
C TYR A 150 3.27 -13.19 -5.02
N CYS A 151 3.82 -12.18 -4.32
CA CYS A 151 4.87 -11.34 -4.88
C CYS A 151 6.24 -11.77 -4.36
N ARG A 152 7.22 -11.81 -5.26
CA ARG A 152 8.63 -12.06 -4.91
C ARG A 152 9.51 -11.01 -5.58
N ASN A 153 10.40 -10.43 -4.81
CA ASN A 153 11.47 -9.62 -5.36
C ASN A 153 12.61 -10.56 -5.79
N ARG A 154 12.91 -10.59 -7.10
CA ARG A 154 14.00 -11.43 -7.64
C ARG A 154 15.38 -10.80 -7.50
N TYR A 155 15.41 -9.49 -7.33
CA TYR A 155 16.64 -8.74 -7.27
C TYR A 155 16.83 -8.22 -5.84
N TYR A 156 17.65 -8.94 -5.07
CA TYR A 156 18.34 -8.30 -3.99
C TYR A 156 19.48 -7.51 -4.63
N SER A 157 19.43 -6.21 -4.59
CA SER A 157 20.64 -5.42 -4.74
C SER A 157 21.48 -5.74 -3.50
N GLY A 158 22.27 -6.80 -3.59
CA GLY A 158 23.28 -7.08 -2.60
C GLY A 158 24.23 -5.90 -2.60
N VAL A 159 24.14 -5.09 -1.59
CA VAL A 159 25.27 -4.31 -1.12
C VAL A 159 25.99 -5.30 -0.22
N ASP A 160 26.99 -5.99 -0.81
CA ASP A 160 28.00 -6.71 -0.07
C ASP A 160 28.86 -5.69 0.69
#